data_626f92e1b034203d726af099912c65d2
#
_entry.id   626f92e1b034203d726af099912c65d2
#
_cell.length_a   1.000
_cell.length_b   1.000
_cell.length_c   1.000
_cell.angle_alpha   90.00
_cell.angle_beta   90.00
_cell.angle_gamma   90.00
#
_symmetry.space_group_name_H-M   'P 1'
#
loop_
_entity.id
_entity.type
_entity.pdbx_description
1 polymer ?
#
loop_
_entity_poly.entity_id
_entity_poly.type
_entity_poly.pdbx_seq_one_letter_code
_entity_poly.pdbx_strand_id
1 'polypeptide(L)'
;LLKSPASQRGRDFAIMLSCLSDLGYSVEWRVVNSAEYGFPQRRKRTYILARLTGEVWDLEERLSHGVLAEAFPIVEPDSVDWVYIPEDPYRATQEFNKGTGSKTSPFHEAGVMQDGRVATAKVVEAYTGPRMTLGNVLVDEADVPEEFFIEPEKLSQWEYLKGAKRERRVNKQTGYEYTY
;
A
#
# COMPACT_ATOMS: atom_id res chain seq x y z
N LEU A 1 2.10 3.68 4.17
CA LEU A 1 1.82 5.03 3.72
C LEU A 1 0.35 5.42 3.93
N LEU A 2 -0.61 4.76 3.24
CA LEU A 2 -2.01 5.18 3.26
C LEU A 2 -2.74 4.97 4.61
N LYS A 3 -2.47 3.87 5.30
CA LYS A 3 -3.25 3.44 6.49
C LYS A 3 -2.43 3.31 7.77
N SER A 4 -1.11 3.47 7.72
CA SER A 4 -0.22 3.28 8.87
C SER A 4 -0.46 4.36 9.95
N PRO A 5 -0.52 4.00 11.24
CA PRO A 5 -0.50 4.96 12.33
C PRO A 5 0.75 5.87 12.30
N ALA A 6 1.91 5.33 11.85
CA ALA A 6 3.14 6.10 11.71
C ALA A 6 3.05 7.22 10.67
N SER A 7 2.26 7.02 9.60
CA SER A 7 1.93 8.05 8.60
C SER A 7 0.66 8.83 8.97
N GLN A 8 0.35 8.91 10.25
CA GLN A 8 -0.76 9.66 10.80
C GLN A 8 -2.11 9.35 10.11
N ARG A 9 -2.30 8.06 9.80
CA ARG A 9 -3.53 7.53 9.19
C ARG A 9 -3.90 8.25 7.88
N GLY A 10 -2.92 8.40 7.00
CA GLY A 10 -3.08 8.96 5.67
C GLY A 10 -2.80 10.46 5.57
N ARG A 11 -2.48 11.17 6.66
CA ARG A 11 -2.15 12.60 6.58
C ARG A 11 -0.89 12.86 5.75
N ASP A 12 0.17 12.07 5.94
CA ASP A 12 1.39 12.22 5.14
C ASP A 12 1.13 11.96 3.65
N PHE A 13 0.23 11.04 3.34
CA PHE A 13 -0.19 10.79 1.97
C PHE A 13 -1.02 11.95 1.40
N ALA A 14 -1.93 12.52 2.19
CA ALA A 14 -2.69 13.70 1.80
C ALA A 14 -1.79 14.92 1.52
N ILE A 15 -0.76 15.14 2.35
CA ILE A 15 0.22 16.22 2.14
C ILE A 15 0.96 16.02 0.82
N MET A 16 1.39 14.78 0.53
CA MET A 16 2.07 14.47 -0.73
C MET A 16 1.16 14.72 -1.93
N LEU A 17 -0.12 14.31 -1.86
CA LEU A 17 -1.09 14.58 -2.91
C LEU A 17 -1.37 16.08 -3.07
N SER A 18 -1.46 16.82 -1.95
CA SER A 18 -1.62 18.27 -1.98
C SER A 18 -0.44 18.96 -2.67
N CYS A 19 0.80 18.57 -2.35
CA CYS A 19 1.99 19.11 -3.03
C CYS A 19 1.96 18.83 -4.54
N LEU A 20 1.54 17.64 -4.95
CA LEU A 20 1.43 17.29 -6.37
C LEU A 20 0.31 18.07 -7.06
N SER A 21 -0.82 18.27 -6.38
CA SER A 21 -1.94 19.08 -6.89
C SER A 21 -1.55 20.54 -7.07
N ASP A 22 -0.88 21.14 -6.07
CA ASP A 22 -0.37 22.52 -6.12
C ASP A 22 0.58 22.75 -7.30
N LEU A 23 1.33 21.72 -7.67
CA LEU A 23 2.21 21.73 -8.85
C LEU A 23 1.49 21.37 -10.17
N GLY A 24 0.19 21.18 -10.16
CA GLY A 24 -0.63 20.89 -11.35
C GLY A 24 -0.59 19.44 -11.80
N TYR A 25 -0.13 18.51 -10.96
CA TYR A 25 -0.14 17.09 -11.30
C TYR A 25 -1.47 16.43 -10.98
N SER A 26 -1.95 15.63 -11.91
CA SER A 26 -2.98 14.60 -11.68
C SER A 26 -2.31 13.29 -11.28
N VAL A 27 -2.90 12.54 -10.36
CA VAL A 27 -2.25 11.39 -9.71
C VAL A 27 -3.16 10.17 -9.75
N GLU A 28 -2.58 9.02 -10.09
CA GLU A 28 -3.18 7.70 -9.87
C GLU A 28 -2.33 6.95 -8.82
N TRP A 29 -2.97 6.17 -7.95
CA TRP A 29 -2.24 5.23 -7.09
C TRP A 29 -2.93 3.88 -7.01
N ARG A 30 -2.10 2.84 -6.74
CA ARG A 30 -2.54 1.48 -6.51
C ARG A 30 -1.68 0.78 -5.47
N VAL A 31 -2.32 0.13 -4.52
CA VAL A 31 -1.62 -0.81 -3.63
C VAL A 31 -1.70 -2.19 -4.27
N VAL A 32 -0.56 -2.71 -4.67
CA VAL A 32 -0.43 -3.99 -5.37
C VAL A 32 0.24 -5.00 -4.44
N ASN A 33 -0.35 -6.17 -4.31
CA ASN A 33 0.28 -7.33 -3.68
C ASN A 33 0.75 -8.29 -4.79
N SER A 34 2.04 -8.53 -4.88
CA SER A 34 2.62 -9.37 -5.94
C SER A 34 1.95 -10.73 -6.07
N ALA A 35 1.52 -11.35 -4.96
CA ALA A 35 0.86 -12.65 -4.98
C ALA A 35 -0.51 -12.64 -5.68
N GLU A 36 -1.17 -11.49 -5.74
CA GLU A 36 -2.46 -11.30 -6.42
C GLU A 36 -2.27 -11.22 -7.94
N TYR A 37 -1.06 -10.90 -8.40
CA TYR A 37 -0.68 -10.75 -9.81
C TYR A 37 0.31 -11.84 -10.29
N GLY A 38 0.21 -13.04 -9.73
CA GLY A 38 0.88 -14.23 -10.23
C GLY A 38 2.29 -14.50 -9.70
N PHE A 39 2.84 -13.70 -8.80
CA PHE A 39 4.16 -13.91 -8.23
C PHE A 39 4.15 -14.77 -6.96
N PRO A 40 5.16 -15.59 -6.70
CA PRO A 40 5.25 -16.48 -5.52
C PRO A 40 5.68 -15.71 -4.26
N GLN A 41 5.28 -14.45 -4.13
CA GLN A 41 5.70 -13.59 -3.03
C GLN A 41 4.55 -12.69 -2.57
N ARG A 42 4.28 -12.68 -1.27
CA ARG A 42 3.39 -11.69 -0.65
C ARG A 42 4.14 -10.40 -0.36
N ARG A 43 4.05 -9.43 -1.28
CA ARG A 43 4.71 -8.13 -1.14
C ARG A 43 3.78 -7.01 -1.58
N LYS A 44 3.25 -6.26 -0.63
CA LYS A 44 2.43 -5.08 -0.91
C LYS A 44 3.30 -3.85 -1.16
N ARG A 45 3.03 -3.14 -2.25
CA ARG A 45 3.66 -1.87 -2.61
C ARG A 45 2.61 -0.89 -3.10
N THR A 46 2.81 0.38 -2.77
CA THR A 46 2.03 1.47 -3.33
C THR A 46 2.76 2.01 -4.55
N TYR A 47 2.13 1.89 -5.70
CA TYR A 47 2.55 2.55 -6.93
C TYR A 47 1.81 3.86 -7.04
N ILE A 48 2.51 4.92 -7.43
CA ILE A 48 1.98 6.27 -7.60
C ILE A 48 2.49 6.76 -8.94
N LEU A 49 1.56 7.15 -9.80
CA LEU A 49 1.82 7.76 -11.09
C LEU A 49 1.30 9.20 -11.05
N ALA A 50 2.19 10.17 -11.22
CA ALA A 50 1.84 11.57 -11.32
C ALA A 50 2.10 12.07 -12.75
N ARG A 51 1.13 12.74 -13.35
CA ARG A 51 1.23 13.32 -14.70
C ARG A 51 0.90 14.79 -14.65
N LEU A 52 1.78 15.59 -15.22
CA LEU A 52 1.48 16.99 -15.54
C LEU A 52 0.69 17.00 -16.85
N THR A 53 -0.60 17.27 -16.75
CA THR A 53 -1.50 17.29 -17.90
C THR A 53 -2.48 18.45 -17.78
N GLY A 54 -2.84 19.04 -18.94
CA GLY A 54 -3.93 20.02 -18.99
C GLY A 54 -5.31 19.39 -19.25
N GLU A 55 -5.38 18.06 -19.32
CA GLU A 55 -6.63 17.33 -19.55
C GLU A 55 -7.44 17.26 -18.24
N VAL A 56 -8.74 17.45 -18.35
CA VAL A 56 -9.67 17.19 -17.23
C VAL A 56 -10.00 15.70 -17.24
N TRP A 57 -9.78 15.07 -16.10
CA TRP A 57 -10.05 13.64 -15.94
C TRP A 57 -11.46 13.38 -15.40
N ASP A 58 -12.13 12.39 -15.98
CA ASP A 58 -13.18 11.68 -15.28
C ASP A 58 -12.52 10.75 -14.26
N LEU A 59 -12.66 11.08 -12.96
CA LEU A 59 -11.92 10.37 -11.92
C LEU A 59 -12.45 8.96 -11.66
N GLU A 60 -13.75 8.70 -11.87
CA GLU A 60 -14.33 7.36 -11.73
C GLU A 60 -13.91 6.47 -12.89
N GLU A 61 -14.02 6.97 -14.11
CA GLU A 61 -13.52 6.25 -15.28
C GLU A 61 -12.02 5.95 -15.16
N ARG A 62 -11.25 6.95 -14.74
CA ARG A 62 -9.79 6.81 -14.58
C ARG A 62 -9.40 5.80 -13.51
N LEU A 63 -10.20 5.68 -12.44
CA LEU A 63 -9.98 4.70 -11.38
C LEU A 63 -10.07 3.27 -11.91
N SER A 64 -10.99 3.00 -12.83
CA SER A 64 -11.27 1.69 -13.41
C SER A 64 -10.48 1.41 -14.70
N HIS A 65 -10.16 2.45 -15.49
CA HIS A 65 -9.54 2.33 -16.82
C HIS A 65 -8.27 3.17 -16.99
N GLY A 66 -7.71 3.73 -15.91
CA GLY A 66 -6.46 4.45 -15.95
C GLY A 66 -5.24 3.55 -16.11
N VAL A 67 -4.06 4.17 -16.25
CA VAL A 67 -2.80 3.46 -16.52
C VAL A 67 -2.50 2.39 -15.46
N LEU A 68 -2.75 2.70 -14.18
CA LEU A 68 -2.53 1.72 -13.11
C LEU A 68 -3.61 0.63 -13.08
N ALA A 69 -4.82 0.89 -13.57
CA ALA A 69 -5.87 -0.11 -13.70
C ALA A 69 -5.57 -1.07 -14.87
N GLU A 70 -5.05 -0.58 -15.99
CA GLU A 70 -4.59 -1.40 -17.12
C GLU A 70 -3.38 -2.26 -16.73
N ALA A 71 -2.41 -1.68 -16.02
CA ALA A 71 -1.21 -2.41 -15.58
C ALA A 71 -1.50 -3.46 -14.50
N PHE A 72 -2.48 -3.19 -13.65
CA PHE A 72 -2.90 -4.05 -12.54
C PHE A 72 -4.42 -4.22 -12.57
N PRO A 73 -4.94 -5.12 -13.40
CA PRO A 73 -6.37 -5.30 -13.61
C PRO A 73 -7.14 -5.58 -12.32
N ILE A 74 -8.30 -4.95 -12.19
CA ILE A 74 -9.21 -5.07 -11.04
C ILE A 74 -10.62 -5.36 -11.52
N VAL A 75 -11.40 -5.91 -10.61
CA VAL A 75 -12.87 -5.93 -10.75
C VAL A 75 -13.38 -4.51 -10.56
N GLU A 76 -14.37 -4.10 -11.35
CA GLU A 76 -15.05 -2.80 -11.20
C GLU A 76 -15.47 -2.59 -9.73
N PRO A 77 -15.11 -1.48 -9.10
CA PRO A 77 -15.48 -1.24 -7.70
C PRO A 77 -16.99 -1.05 -7.53
N ASP A 78 -17.57 -1.68 -6.52
CA ASP A 78 -18.99 -1.51 -6.18
C ASP A 78 -19.34 -0.07 -5.73
N SER A 79 -18.36 0.66 -5.20
CA SER A 79 -18.53 2.02 -4.72
C SER A 79 -17.22 2.79 -4.77
N VAL A 80 -17.34 4.09 -4.97
CA VAL A 80 -16.24 5.05 -4.95
C VAL A 80 -16.47 6.04 -3.81
N ASP A 81 -15.47 6.20 -2.95
CA ASP A 81 -15.48 7.21 -1.89
C ASP A 81 -14.78 8.48 -2.39
N TRP A 82 -15.37 9.61 -2.06
CA TRP A 82 -14.85 10.91 -2.42
C TRP A 82 -14.16 11.59 -1.24
N VAL A 83 -12.95 12.07 -1.48
CA VAL A 83 -12.16 12.82 -0.50
C VAL A 83 -11.72 14.14 -1.11
N TYR A 84 -11.78 15.22 -0.32
CA TYR A 84 -11.23 16.51 -0.71
C TYR A 84 -9.95 16.78 0.08
N ILE A 85 -8.92 17.15 -0.63
CA ILE A 85 -7.61 17.49 -0.06
C ILE A 85 -7.46 19.01 -0.18
N PRO A 86 -7.00 19.70 0.89
CA PRO A 86 -6.64 21.12 0.76
C PRO A 86 -5.60 21.31 -0.36
N GLU A 87 -5.83 22.28 -1.22
CA GLU A 87 -4.89 22.63 -2.30
C GLU A 87 -3.55 23.12 -1.74
N ASP A 88 -3.59 23.88 -0.65
CA ASP A 88 -2.40 24.34 0.04
C ASP A 88 -1.81 23.22 0.92
N PRO A 89 -0.58 22.74 0.66
CA PRO A 89 0.08 21.71 1.45
C PRO A 89 0.26 22.05 2.93
N TYR A 90 0.39 23.34 3.25
CA TYR A 90 0.47 23.78 4.64
C TYR A 90 -0.87 23.55 5.37
N ARG A 91 -1.99 23.89 4.72
CA ARG A 91 -3.33 23.57 5.24
C ARG A 91 -3.55 22.07 5.37
N ALA A 92 -3.12 21.28 4.39
CA ALA A 92 -3.17 19.81 4.49
C ALA A 92 -2.43 19.30 5.73
N THR A 93 -1.26 19.87 6.03
CA THR A 93 -0.49 19.55 7.24
C THR A 93 -1.23 19.90 8.54
N GLN A 94 -1.96 21.00 8.54
CA GLN A 94 -2.63 21.51 9.73
C GLN A 94 -4.02 20.90 9.95
N GLU A 95 -4.79 20.67 8.89
CA GLU A 95 -6.22 20.40 8.96
C GLU A 95 -6.59 18.96 8.65
N PHE A 96 -5.86 18.30 7.72
CA PHE A 96 -6.26 16.98 7.27
C PHE A 96 -6.23 15.95 8.40
N ASN A 97 -7.37 15.30 8.59
CA ASN A 97 -7.59 14.24 9.61
C ASN A 97 -7.37 14.71 11.07
N LYS A 98 -7.29 16.01 11.32
CA LYS A 98 -7.28 16.59 12.67
C LYS A 98 -8.70 16.81 13.20
N GLY A 99 -8.92 16.42 14.44
CA GLY A 99 -10.17 16.73 15.15
C GLY A 99 -11.42 15.96 14.70
N THR A 100 -11.33 15.12 13.69
CA THR A 100 -12.47 14.35 13.19
C THR A 100 -12.83 13.14 14.03
N GLY A 101 -12.01 12.79 15.03
CA GLY A 101 -12.15 11.54 15.76
C GLY A 101 -11.95 10.29 14.89
N SER A 102 -11.69 10.48 13.58
CA SER A 102 -11.47 9.39 12.64
C SER A 102 -10.23 8.61 13.02
N LYS A 103 -10.43 7.34 13.35
CA LYS A 103 -9.36 6.39 13.66
C LYS A 103 -8.80 5.72 12.40
N THR A 104 -9.32 6.03 11.23
CA THR A 104 -9.00 5.38 9.96
C THR A 104 -8.59 6.39 8.90
N SER A 105 -7.80 5.95 7.94
CA SER A 105 -7.50 6.72 6.74
C SER A 105 -8.70 6.72 5.79
N PRO A 106 -9.00 7.84 5.13
CA PRO A 106 -10.04 7.88 4.09
C PRO A 106 -9.58 7.27 2.76
N PHE A 107 -8.28 7.02 2.59
CA PHE A 107 -7.74 6.48 1.35
C PHE A 107 -7.81 4.95 1.30
N HIS A 108 -8.27 4.43 0.17
CA HIS A 108 -8.32 3.01 -0.14
C HIS A 108 -7.13 2.56 -1.01
N GLU A 109 -7.13 1.29 -1.39
CA GLU A 109 -6.04 0.64 -2.12
C GLU A 109 -5.86 1.19 -3.54
N ALA A 110 -6.92 1.78 -4.11
CA ALA A 110 -6.88 2.46 -5.40
C ALA A 110 -7.41 3.88 -5.27
N GLY A 111 -6.91 4.78 -6.09
CA GLY A 111 -7.46 6.11 -6.19
C GLY A 111 -6.84 6.96 -7.28
N VAL A 112 -7.54 8.05 -7.56
CA VAL A 112 -7.18 9.05 -8.56
C VAL A 112 -7.43 10.43 -7.95
N MET A 113 -6.56 11.38 -8.26
CA MET A 113 -6.66 12.75 -7.78
C MET A 113 -6.41 13.74 -8.91
N GLN A 114 -7.23 14.77 -8.99
CA GLN A 114 -6.99 15.98 -9.76
C GLN A 114 -7.59 17.19 -9.03
N ASP A 115 -6.87 18.29 -8.99
CA ASP A 115 -7.31 19.57 -8.39
C ASP A 115 -7.90 19.42 -6.98
N GLY A 116 -7.20 18.66 -6.12
CA GLY A 116 -7.61 18.38 -4.75
C GLY A 116 -8.82 17.45 -4.60
N ARG A 117 -9.48 17.05 -5.69
CA ARG A 117 -10.57 16.07 -5.67
C ARG A 117 -10.01 14.66 -5.81
N VAL A 118 -10.42 13.78 -4.94
CA VAL A 118 -9.95 12.39 -4.89
C VAL A 118 -11.14 11.45 -5.01
N ALA A 119 -11.06 10.54 -5.98
CA ALA A 119 -11.88 9.33 -6.04
C ALA A 119 -11.04 8.15 -5.56
N THR A 120 -11.53 7.37 -4.61
CA THR A 120 -10.79 6.22 -4.06
C THR A 120 -11.72 5.05 -3.76
N ALA A 121 -11.24 3.83 -3.97
CA ALA A 121 -12.05 2.62 -3.79
C ALA A 121 -11.23 1.45 -3.22
N LYS A 122 -11.95 0.55 -2.56
CA LYS A 122 -11.48 -0.80 -2.30
C LYS A 122 -11.54 -1.57 -3.60
N VAL A 123 -10.50 -2.31 -3.90
CA VAL A 123 -10.41 -3.04 -5.16
C VAL A 123 -10.06 -4.50 -4.93
N VAL A 124 -10.55 -5.35 -5.82
CA VAL A 124 -10.23 -6.77 -5.91
C VAL A 124 -9.49 -6.99 -7.21
N GLU A 125 -8.44 -7.77 -7.19
CA GLU A 125 -7.67 -8.10 -8.38
C GLU A 125 -8.47 -8.92 -9.38
N ALA A 126 -8.30 -8.63 -10.68
CA ALA A 126 -8.88 -9.37 -11.80
C ALA A 126 -7.81 -10.04 -12.67
N TYR A 127 -6.68 -10.41 -12.07
CA TYR A 127 -5.57 -11.03 -12.79
C TYR A 127 -5.91 -12.45 -13.23
N THR A 128 -5.86 -12.71 -14.54
CA THR A 128 -6.16 -14.00 -15.17
C THR A 128 -4.93 -14.72 -15.73
N GLY A 129 -3.74 -14.12 -15.57
CA GLY A 129 -2.49 -14.68 -16.06
C GLY A 129 -1.96 -15.87 -15.23
N PRO A 130 -0.80 -16.43 -15.61
CA PRO A 130 -0.17 -17.53 -14.90
C PRO A 130 0.14 -17.19 -13.45
N ARG A 131 -0.07 -18.13 -12.54
CA ARG A 131 0.27 -17.98 -11.12
C ARG A 131 1.43 -18.91 -10.76
N MET A 132 2.54 -18.32 -10.35
CA MET A 132 3.69 -19.04 -9.83
C MET A 132 3.53 -19.28 -8.33
N THR A 133 3.91 -20.47 -7.89
CA THR A 133 3.99 -20.81 -6.47
C THR A 133 5.47 -20.83 -6.03
N LEU A 134 5.71 -20.89 -4.72
CA LEU A 134 7.06 -21.05 -4.20
C LEU A 134 7.74 -22.29 -4.79
N GLY A 135 7.02 -23.41 -4.94
CA GLY A 135 7.55 -24.62 -5.54
C GLY A 135 8.07 -24.48 -6.97
N ASN A 136 7.56 -23.47 -7.74
CA ASN A 136 8.05 -23.22 -9.10
C ASN A 136 9.42 -22.50 -9.14
N VAL A 137 9.87 -21.92 -8.03
CA VAL A 137 11.13 -21.18 -7.93
C VAL A 137 12.16 -21.84 -7.02
N LEU A 138 11.76 -22.88 -6.28
CA LEU A 138 12.70 -23.67 -5.50
C LEU A 138 13.55 -24.52 -6.45
N VAL A 139 14.83 -24.60 -6.17
CA VAL A 139 15.75 -25.55 -6.78
C VAL A 139 15.81 -26.83 -5.94
N ASP A 140 16.19 -27.95 -6.55
CA ASP A 140 16.40 -29.18 -5.81
C ASP A 140 17.53 -29.00 -4.79
N GLU A 141 17.39 -29.58 -3.60
CA GLU A 141 18.41 -29.48 -2.55
C GLU A 141 19.78 -29.93 -3.01
N ALA A 142 19.84 -30.94 -3.88
CA ALA A 142 21.06 -31.44 -4.46
C ALA A 142 21.78 -30.41 -5.38
N ASP A 143 21.05 -29.44 -5.91
CA ASP A 143 21.58 -28.41 -6.80
C ASP A 143 21.94 -27.13 -6.05
N VAL A 144 21.69 -27.04 -4.73
CA VAL A 144 22.02 -25.89 -3.92
C VAL A 144 23.50 -25.88 -3.58
N PRO A 145 24.27 -24.81 -3.96
CA PRO A 145 25.68 -24.70 -3.56
C PRO A 145 25.84 -24.69 -2.04
N GLU A 146 26.90 -25.33 -1.54
CA GLU A 146 27.15 -25.50 -0.10
C GLU A 146 27.19 -24.18 0.67
N GLU A 147 27.66 -23.12 0.03
CA GLU A 147 27.73 -21.77 0.61
C GLU A 147 26.37 -21.16 1.01
N PHE A 148 25.25 -21.67 0.49
CA PHE A 148 23.91 -21.23 0.82
C PHE A 148 23.27 -22.00 1.98
N PHE A 149 23.90 -23.07 2.46
CA PHE A 149 23.44 -23.77 3.64
C PHE A 149 23.85 -23.03 4.91
N ILE A 150 22.94 -23.01 5.87
CA ILE A 150 23.21 -22.43 7.19
C ILE A 150 24.12 -23.40 7.96
N GLU A 151 25.26 -22.92 8.43
CA GLU A 151 26.15 -23.69 9.29
C GLU A 151 25.39 -24.21 10.53
N PRO A 152 25.56 -25.50 10.89
CA PRO A 152 24.82 -26.13 11.99
C PRO A 152 24.88 -25.32 13.31
N GLU A 153 26.01 -24.70 13.58
CA GLU A 153 26.24 -23.86 14.77
C GLU A 153 25.34 -22.61 14.82
N LYS A 154 24.92 -22.10 13.66
CA LYS A 154 24.07 -20.92 13.53
C LYS A 154 22.58 -21.26 13.42
N LEU A 155 22.22 -22.54 13.28
CA LEU A 155 20.86 -22.96 12.99
C LEU A 155 19.87 -22.52 14.10
N SER A 156 20.22 -22.71 15.36
CA SER A 156 19.39 -22.31 16.49
C SER A 156 19.12 -20.80 16.54
N GLN A 157 20.12 -19.99 16.15
CA GLN A 157 19.96 -18.53 16.05
C GLN A 157 19.01 -18.17 14.91
N TRP A 158 19.12 -18.84 13.76
CA TRP A 158 18.23 -18.62 12.64
C TRP A 158 16.79 -19.06 12.92
N GLU A 159 16.61 -20.18 13.58
CA GLU A 159 15.30 -20.65 14.05
C GLU A 159 14.64 -19.62 15.00
N TYR A 160 15.41 -19.07 15.92
CA TYR A 160 14.92 -18.00 16.79
C TYR A 160 14.58 -16.74 16.00
N LEU A 161 15.43 -16.32 15.03
CA LEU A 161 15.23 -15.10 14.26
C LEU A 161 14.04 -15.20 13.29
N LYS A 162 13.78 -16.37 12.74
CA LYS A 162 12.74 -16.61 11.73
C LYS A 162 11.47 -17.25 12.29
N GLY A 163 11.55 -17.85 13.46
CA GLY A 163 10.43 -18.46 14.16
C GLY A 163 9.39 -17.43 14.64
N ALA A 164 8.22 -17.92 14.98
CA ALA A 164 7.18 -17.11 15.59
C ALA A 164 7.65 -16.60 16.96
N LYS A 165 7.86 -15.32 17.07
CA LYS A 165 8.21 -14.67 18.35
C LYS A 165 6.93 -14.43 19.13
N ARG A 166 6.83 -15.02 20.31
CA ARG A 166 5.79 -14.73 21.29
C ARG A 166 6.44 -14.12 22.52
N GLU A 167 6.72 -12.83 22.46
CA GLU A 167 7.27 -12.10 23.60
C GLU A 167 6.15 -11.40 24.36
N ARG A 168 6.07 -11.64 25.68
CA ARG A 168 5.22 -10.82 26.54
C ARG A 168 5.84 -9.45 26.68
N ARG A 169 5.07 -8.43 26.37
CA ARG A 169 5.46 -7.03 26.50
C ARG A 169 4.47 -6.29 27.39
N VAL A 170 4.96 -5.32 28.13
CA VAL A 170 4.16 -4.43 28.95
C VAL A 170 4.23 -3.04 28.34
N ASN A 171 3.10 -2.44 28.09
CA ASN A 171 3.04 -1.04 27.73
C ASN A 171 3.45 -0.21 28.96
N LYS A 172 4.58 0.48 28.88
CA LYS A 172 5.16 1.25 29.99
C LYS A 172 4.29 2.40 30.50
N GLN A 173 3.36 2.89 29.68
CA GLN A 173 2.48 4.00 30.05
C GLN A 173 1.17 3.55 30.68
N THR A 174 0.64 2.41 30.26
CA THR A 174 -0.69 1.93 30.69
C THR A 174 -0.64 0.69 31.55
N GLY A 175 0.52 0.04 31.70
CA GLY A 175 0.66 -1.23 32.41
C GLY A 175 0.02 -2.42 31.68
N TYR A 176 -0.52 -2.23 30.45
CA TYR A 176 -1.22 -3.28 29.73
C TYR A 176 -0.22 -4.31 29.20
N GLU A 177 -0.45 -5.58 29.54
CA GLU A 177 0.33 -6.70 29.01
C GLU A 177 -0.23 -7.19 27.68
N TYR A 178 0.63 -7.38 26.71
CA TYR A 178 0.27 -7.92 25.38
C TYR A 178 1.36 -8.85 24.88
N THR A 179 0.98 -9.76 24.01
CA THR A 179 1.91 -10.65 23.30
C THR A 179 2.18 -10.09 21.91
N TYR A 180 3.46 -9.95 21.58
CA TYR A 180 3.92 -9.46 20.27
C TYR A 180 4.37 -10.64 19.42
#